data_ebb1ea1bdc551c35869a7761e14a0180
#
_entry.id   ebb1ea1bdc551c35869a7761e14a0180
#
_cell.length_a   1.000
_cell.length_b   1.000
_cell.length_c   1.000
_cell.angle_alpha   90.00
_cell.angle_beta   90.00
_cell.angle_gamma   90.00
#
_symmetry.space_group_name_H-M   'P 1'
#
loop_
_entity.id
_entity.type
_entity.pdbx_description
1 polymer ?
#
loop_
_entity_poly.entity_id
_entity_poly.type
_entity_poly.pdbx_seq_one_letter_code
_entity_poly.pdbx_strand_id
1 'polypeptide(L)'
;MSTMFELKPPEISADAHPQFTDSASCAAWLAELPLVNVAPSQMRLLEQLRELNHYGLPADERLTILELLREPVYFVQEQQLRKLVNKPFPLTQVERGILAHVADLWQELLIGYLHCLGSAGNGRHDGQTALVCQRGLDCLASSMFDHCRVYHVFPDAYWRTLHQLYRRADESGNTATAVADPVKDASVSCVEVYVAALLFVLSNPNEQPQKQLGQIRRWLAHWAQHAPVRRAAPQDKSLPPLLLDFSAAAGAYREADADGRSASAWLDITDLARSLKKNVVLLRKGEPPASLGLGDDCAMPEVEQLLVLLFRLWCEGKNGRVQARRGASATAQACSTIVSMHFHISGKTFRQPGLATKLSLHQRDEIAAFGHVSSRQDDAYIQAGGYAIEEWQLREESLSGLRIVRPAGASGGRYAHSQLVAVRPADAKSFLIGAVRWLVTDENSDLHLGVRIIPGVPVAVAVRPTGINAQAEKFVPALYCPALAALSTPASLILPPGWYRPKRIVEVYSDSAELLLLSGVIERGSDFERVAIEPAR
;
A
#
# COMPACT_ATOMS: atom_id res chain seq x y z
N MET A 1 25.61 -17.24 24.64
CA MET A 1 24.36 -17.91 24.24
C MET A 1 24.17 -17.66 22.76
N SER A 2 24.16 -18.70 21.95
CA SER A 2 23.90 -18.55 20.48
C SER A 2 22.49 -17.98 20.29
N THR A 3 22.37 -16.78 19.78
CA THR A 3 21.09 -16.18 19.43
C THR A 3 20.51 -16.96 18.25
N MET A 4 19.49 -17.77 18.55
CA MET A 4 18.83 -18.59 17.54
C MET A 4 17.89 -17.67 16.76
N PHE A 5 18.13 -17.49 15.46
CA PHE A 5 17.25 -16.71 14.60
C PHE A 5 15.88 -17.37 14.48
N GLU A 6 14.81 -16.57 14.36
CA GLU A 6 13.47 -17.08 14.12
C GLU A 6 13.39 -17.81 12.78
N LEU A 7 13.98 -17.23 11.72
CA LEU A 7 14.23 -17.91 10.48
C LEU A 7 15.53 -18.72 10.62
N LYS A 8 15.40 -20.03 10.60
CA LYS A 8 16.55 -20.93 10.78
C LYS A 8 17.06 -21.42 9.44
N PRO A 9 18.39 -21.39 9.23
CA PRO A 9 18.96 -22.11 8.12
C PRO A 9 18.59 -23.60 8.18
N PRO A 10 18.30 -24.26 7.05
CA PRO A 10 18.04 -25.69 6.99
C PRO A 10 19.29 -26.49 7.34
N GLU A 11 19.10 -27.75 7.71
CA GLU A 11 20.20 -28.67 7.93
C GLU A 11 20.88 -29.00 6.60
N ILE A 12 22.20 -29.20 6.68
CA ILE A 12 23.01 -29.61 5.53
C ILE A 12 22.62 -31.04 5.15
N SER A 13 22.37 -31.31 3.88
CA SER A 13 21.98 -32.59 3.33
C SER A 13 23.02 -33.10 2.32
N ALA A 14 23.28 -34.39 2.36
CA ALA A 14 24.11 -35.05 1.36
C ALA A 14 23.40 -35.15 -0.03
N ASP A 15 22.08 -34.96 -0.04
CA ASP A 15 21.26 -35.02 -1.26
C ASP A 15 21.16 -33.70 -1.99
N ALA A 16 21.81 -32.62 -1.46
CA ALA A 16 21.84 -31.32 -2.10
C ALA A 16 22.84 -31.31 -3.27
N HIS A 17 22.39 -30.93 -4.45
CA HIS A 17 23.17 -30.93 -5.68
C HIS A 17 23.07 -29.58 -6.43
N PRO A 18 23.59 -28.47 -5.86
CA PRO A 18 23.62 -27.21 -6.57
C PRO A 18 24.47 -27.30 -7.84
N GLN A 19 24.11 -26.55 -8.89
CA GLN A 19 24.86 -26.54 -10.16
C GLN A 19 26.24 -25.89 -10.05
N PHE A 20 26.52 -25.22 -8.95
CA PHE A 20 27.81 -24.60 -8.62
C PHE A 20 28.12 -24.78 -7.12
N THR A 21 29.40 -25.04 -6.84
CA THR A 21 29.87 -25.28 -5.46
C THR A 21 31.02 -24.35 -5.06
N ASP A 22 31.43 -23.47 -5.94
CA ASP A 22 32.46 -22.45 -5.73
C ASP A 22 32.13 -21.18 -6.54
N SER A 23 32.83 -20.09 -6.23
CA SER A 23 32.62 -18.77 -6.85
C SER A 23 32.90 -18.75 -8.35
N ALA A 24 33.87 -19.54 -8.83
CA ALA A 24 34.21 -19.58 -10.26
C ALA A 24 33.12 -20.30 -11.06
N SER A 25 32.64 -21.45 -10.60
CA SER A 25 31.52 -22.18 -11.22
C SER A 25 30.21 -21.39 -11.13
N CYS A 26 29.98 -20.65 -10.04
CA CYS A 26 28.85 -19.72 -9.93
C CYS A 26 28.92 -18.62 -11.00
N ALA A 27 30.07 -17.97 -11.18
CA ALA A 27 30.25 -16.94 -12.19
C ALA A 27 30.01 -17.48 -13.61
N ALA A 28 30.51 -18.68 -13.92
CA ALA A 28 30.26 -19.34 -15.20
C ALA A 28 28.76 -19.64 -15.41
N TRP A 29 28.08 -20.17 -14.39
CA TRP A 29 26.65 -20.42 -14.43
C TRP A 29 25.81 -19.15 -14.63
N LEU A 30 26.19 -18.05 -13.97
CA LEU A 30 25.53 -16.75 -14.12
C LEU A 30 25.69 -16.18 -15.54
N ALA A 31 26.84 -16.39 -16.20
CA ALA A 31 27.06 -15.95 -17.57
C ALA A 31 26.12 -16.65 -18.58
N GLU A 32 25.64 -17.86 -18.26
CA GLU A 32 24.69 -18.63 -19.08
C GLU A 32 23.23 -18.36 -18.69
N LEU A 33 22.96 -17.62 -17.60
CA LEU A 33 21.60 -17.37 -17.13
C LEU A 33 20.89 -16.35 -18.05
N PRO A 34 19.78 -16.72 -18.72
CA PRO A 34 19.11 -15.85 -19.69
C PRO A 34 18.23 -14.82 -18.97
N LEU A 35 18.81 -13.78 -18.37
CA LEU A 35 18.11 -12.77 -17.58
C LEU A 35 16.99 -12.04 -18.36
N VAL A 36 17.02 -12.03 -19.70
CA VAL A 36 15.94 -11.52 -20.55
C VAL A 36 14.63 -12.28 -20.30
N ASN A 37 14.72 -13.59 -20.00
CA ASN A 37 13.59 -14.44 -19.62
C ASN A 37 13.39 -14.39 -18.10
N VAL A 38 12.89 -13.27 -17.58
CA VAL A 38 12.87 -12.95 -16.14
C VAL A 38 12.25 -14.04 -15.27
N ALA A 39 11.06 -14.56 -15.62
CA ALA A 39 10.37 -15.54 -14.77
C ALA A 39 11.11 -16.89 -14.69
N PRO A 40 11.55 -17.51 -15.80
CA PRO A 40 12.41 -18.70 -15.75
C PRO A 40 13.73 -18.46 -15.01
N SER A 41 14.36 -17.29 -15.18
CA SER A 41 15.61 -16.97 -14.48
C SER A 41 15.42 -16.82 -12.98
N GLN A 42 14.30 -16.21 -12.54
CA GLN A 42 13.93 -16.14 -11.13
C GLN A 42 13.76 -17.54 -10.52
N MET A 43 13.08 -18.44 -11.22
CA MET A 43 12.87 -19.81 -10.74
C MET A 43 14.18 -20.58 -10.64
N ARG A 44 15.09 -20.43 -11.63
CA ARG A 44 16.42 -21.06 -11.57
C ARG A 44 17.27 -20.50 -10.41
N LEU A 45 17.25 -19.18 -10.18
CA LEU A 45 17.93 -18.58 -9.04
C LEU A 45 17.37 -19.11 -7.71
N LEU A 46 16.04 -19.21 -7.59
CA LEU A 46 15.38 -19.71 -6.39
C LEU A 46 15.74 -21.19 -6.12
N GLU A 47 15.71 -22.02 -7.15
CA GLU A 47 16.09 -23.43 -7.06
C GLU A 47 17.55 -23.58 -6.62
N GLN A 48 18.47 -22.84 -7.26
CA GLN A 48 19.88 -22.90 -6.91
C GLN A 48 20.19 -22.39 -5.50
N LEU A 49 19.53 -21.34 -5.05
CA LEU A 49 19.68 -20.87 -3.68
C LEU A 49 19.14 -21.88 -2.64
N ARG A 50 18.03 -22.57 -2.94
CA ARG A 50 17.51 -23.65 -2.09
C ARG A 50 18.51 -24.81 -1.98
N GLU A 51 19.01 -25.29 -3.10
CA GLU A 51 20.03 -26.35 -3.14
C GLU A 51 21.30 -25.90 -2.39
N LEU A 52 21.78 -24.67 -2.64
CA LEU A 52 22.95 -24.11 -1.98
C LEU A 52 22.76 -24.03 -0.45
N ASN A 53 21.57 -23.69 0.03
CA ASN A 53 21.28 -23.60 1.45
C ASN A 53 21.30 -24.95 2.16
N HIS A 54 21.06 -26.05 1.44
CA HIS A 54 21.22 -27.43 1.95
C HIS A 54 22.61 -27.98 1.72
N TYR A 55 23.48 -27.34 0.94
CA TYR A 55 24.81 -27.83 0.61
C TYR A 55 25.86 -27.34 1.60
N GLY A 56 26.80 -28.22 1.96
CA GLY A 56 27.90 -27.90 2.91
C GLY A 56 29.00 -27.08 2.24
N LEU A 57 29.08 -25.77 2.53
CA LEU A 57 30.13 -24.88 2.04
C LEU A 57 30.85 -24.15 3.17
N PRO A 58 32.16 -23.85 3.02
CA PRO A 58 32.85 -22.88 3.85
C PRO A 58 32.12 -21.53 3.78
N ALA A 59 32.01 -20.85 4.92
CA ALA A 59 31.23 -19.64 4.99
C ALA A 59 31.78 -18.48 4.12
N ASP A 60 33.10 -18.42 3.91
CA ASP A 60 33.72 -17.39 3.06
C ASP A 60 33.38 -17.62 1.58
N GLU A 61 33.41 -18.89 1.15
CA GLU A 61 33.03 -19.25 -0.20
C GLU A 61 31.53 -19.02 -0.43
N ARG A 62 30.69 -19.41 0.55
CA ARG A 62 29.25 -19.12 0.50
C ARG A 62 29.00 -17.61 0.38
N LEU A 63 29.68 -16.79 1.17
CA LEU A 63 29.54 -15.34 1.12
C LEU A 63 29.91 -14.79 -0.26
N THR A 64 31.01 -15.26 -0.83
CA THR A 64 31.46 -14.85 -2.18
C THR A 64 30.41 -15.20 -3.25
N ILE A 65 29.85 -16.41 -3.19
CA ILE A 65 28.78 -16.84 -4.09
C ILE A 65 27.53 -15.96 -3.92
N LEU A 66 27.12 -15.68 -2.67
CA LEU A 66 25.93 -14.85 -2.40
C LEU A 66 26.11 -13.43 -2.94
N GLU A 67 27.30 -12.83 -2.81
CA GLU A 67 27.57 -11.50 -3.36
C GLU A 67 27.53 -11.48 -4.91
N LEU A 68 27.94 -12.57 -5.58
CA LEU A 68 27.77 -12.71 -7.03
C LEU A 68 26.30 -12.85 -7.45
N LEU A 69 25.48 -13.55 -6.66
CA LEU A 69 24.06 -13.76 -6.94
C LEU A 69 23.20 -12.50 -6.71
N ARG A 70 23.68 -11.52 -5.95
CA ARG A 70 22.87 -10.34 -5.56
C ARG A 70 22.36 -9.55 -6.75
N GLU A 71 23.21 -9.16 -7.68
CA GLU A 71 22.81 -8.34 -8.82
C GLU A 71 21.74 -9.01 -9.69
N PRO A 72 21.89 -10.28 -10.13
CA PRO A 72 20.83 -11.01 -10.83
C PRO A 72 19.54 -11.13 -10.01
N VAL A 73 19.63 -11.41 -8.71
CA VAL A 73 18.45 -11.49 -7.82
C VAL A 73 17.72 -10.15 -7.80
N TYR A 74 18.38 -9.03 -7.53
CA TYR A 74 17.76 -7.72 -7.52
C TYR A 74 17.10 -7.38 -8.85
N PHE A 75 17.76 -7.71 -9.95
CA PHE A 75 17.23 -7.49 -11.30
C PHE A 75 15.91 -8.25 -11.51
N VAL A 76 15.88 -9.56 -11.28
CA VAL A 76 14.66 -10.36 -11.52
C VAL A 76 13.53 -9.97 -10.58
N GLN A 77 13.83 -9.63 -9.31
CA GLN A 77 12.86 -9.17 -8.33
C GLN A 77 12.17 -7.89 -8.79
N GLU A 78 12.94 -6.87 -9.18
CA GLU A 78 12.37 -5.61 -9.67
C GLU A 78 11.53 -5.81 -10.94
N GLN A 79 11.98 -6.63 -11.89
CA GLN A 79 11.23 -6.90 -13.13
C GLN A 79 9.91 -7.63 -12.86
N GLN A 80 9.88 -8.58 -11.91
CA GLN A 80 8.66 -9.29 -11.54
C GLN A 80 7.67 -8.38 -10.81
N LEU A 81 8.16 -7.55 -9.89
CA LEU A 81 7.32 -6.62 -9.14
C LEU A 81 6.69 -5.54 -10.00
N ARG A 82 7.35 -5.11 -11.10
CA ARG A 82 6.73 -4.20 -12.08
C ARG A 82 5.41 -4.71 -12.64
N LYS A 83 5.24 -6.05 -12.72
CA LYS A 83 3.98 -6.67 -13.17
C LYS A 83 2.83 -6.48 -12.18
N LEU A 84 3.14 -6.17 -10.91
CA LEU A 84 2.17 -5.96 -9.83
C LEU A 84 1.87 -4.47 -9.56
N VAL A 85 2.55 -3.55 -10.26
CA VAL A 85 2.33 -2.11 -10.11
C VAL A 85 0.98 -1.72 -10.70
N ASN A 86 0.24 -0.85 -10.01
CA ASN A 86 -1.08 -0.34 -10.39
C ASN A 86 -2.15 -1.42 -10.60
N LYS A 87 -1.97 -2.60 -10.00
CA LYS A 87 -3.02 -3.63 -10.00
C LYS A 87 -4.05 -3.35 -8.91
N PRO A 88 -5.33 -3.60 -9.17
CA PRO A 88 -6.35 -3.61 -8.14
C PRO A 88 -6.29 -4.89 -7.29
N PHE A 89 -6.84 -4.88 -6.08
CA PHE A 89 -6.76 -5.93 -5.06
C PHE A 89 -8.13 -6.55 -4.73
N PRO A 90 -8.17 -7.84 -4.34
CA PRO A 90 -7.03 -8.73 -4.08
C PRO A 90 -6.30 -9.12 -5.36
N LEU A 91 -5.04 -9.51 -5.23
CA LEU A 91 -4.26 -10.05 -6.34
C LEU A 91 -4.90 -11.33 -6.89
N THR A 92 -4.86 -11.52 -8.20
CA THR A 92 -5.27 -12.79 -8.84
C THR A 92 -4.34 -13.93 -8.43
N GLN A 93 -4.73 -15.17 -8.71
CA GLN A 93 -3.89 -16.34 -8.41
C GLN A 93 -2.51 -16.24 -9.08
N VAL A 94 -2.45 -15.81 -10.34
CA VAL A 94 -1.18 -15.61 -11.06
C VAL A 94 -0.33 -14.50 -10.40
N GLU A 95 -0.95 -13.37 -10.05
CA GLU A 95 -0.27 -12.25 -9.38
C GLU A 95 0.23 -12.64 -7.98
N ARG A 96 -0.54 -13.43 -7.22
CA ARG A 96 -0.09 -14.02 -5.93
C ARG A 96 1.10 -14.97 -6.11
N GLY A 97 1.10 -15.79 -7.17
CA GLY A 97 2.25 -16.63 -7.51
C GLY A 97 3.53 -15.83 -7.75
N ILE A 98 3.43 -14.68 -8.43
CA ILE A 98 4.57 -13.77 -8.61
C ILE A 98 5.06 -13.25 -7.25
N LEU A 99 4.16 -12.78 -6.38
CA LEU A 99 4.53 -12.28 -5.05
C LEU A 99 5.19 -13.36 -4.20
N ALA A 100 4.65 -14.59 -4.21
CA ALA A 100 5.22 -15.72 -3.48
C ALA A 100 6.66 -16.03 -3.92
N HIS A 101 6.92 -16.12 -5.24
CA HIS A 101 8.28 -16.34 -5.75
C HIS A 101 9.25 -15.20 -5.40
N VAL A 102 8.75 -13.95 -5.36
CA VAL A 102 9.54 -12.79 -4.91
C VAL A 102 9.88 -12.94 -3.42
N ALA A 103 8.92 -13.27 -2.58
CA ALA A 103 9.14 -13.46 -1.14
C ALA A 103 10.10 -14.64 -0.87
N ASP A 104 9.89 -15.77 -1.53
CA ASP A 104 10.74 -16.96 -1.42
C ASP A 104 12.19 -16.65 -1.80
N LEU A 105 12.42 -15.91 -2.90
CA LEU A 105 13.78 -15.61 -3.36
C LEU A 105 14.53 -14.69 -2.38
N TRP A 106 13.84 -13.69 -1.79
CA TRP A 106 14.41 -12.90 -0.70
C TRP A 106 14.73 -13.74 0.53
N GLN A 107 13.82 -14.65 0.89
CA GLN A 107 14.02 -15.52 2.05
C GLN A 107 15.20 -16.47 1.86
N GLU A 108 15.34 -17.09 0.70
CA GLU A 108 16.45 -18.01 0.43
C GLU A 108 17.80 -17.27 0.40
N LEU A 109 17.84 -16.07 -0.15
CA LEU A 109 19.05 -15.23 -0.11
C LEU A 109 19.41 -14.86 1.35
N LEU A 110 18.43 -14.48 2.16
CA LEU A 110 18.60 -14.22 3.60
C LEU A 110 19.14 -15.44 4.34
N ILE A 111 18.55 -16.63 4.11
CA ILE A 111 19.00 -17.89 4.73
C ILE A 111 20.45 -18.16 4.40
N GLY A 112 20.88 -17.93 3.17
CA GLY A 112 22.27 -18.02 2.76
C GLY A 112 23.20 -17.15 3.63
N TYR A 113 22.82 -15.89 3.89
CA TYR A 113 23.58 -15.01 4.81
C TYR A 113 23.53 -15.47 6.26
N LEU A 114 22.41 -16.02 6.74
CA LEU A 114 22.31 -16.56 8.09
C LEU A 114 23.24 -17.77 8.30
N HIS A 115 23.43 -18.61 7.30
CA HIS A 115 24.46 -19.67 7.33
C HIS A 115 25.86 -19.12 7.55
N CYS A 116 26.18 -17.97 6.94
CA CYS A 116 27.47 -17.31 7.14
C CYS A 116 27.68 -16.82 8.58
N LEU A 117 26.63 -16.45 9.33
CA LEU A 117 26.71 -16.06 10.74
C LEU A 117 26.86 -17.26 11.68
N GLY A 118 26.17 -18.37 11.40
CA GLY A 118 26.17 -19.56 12.26
C GLY A 118 27.49 -20.31 12.27
N SER A 119 28.26 -20.26 11.19
CA SER A 119 29.56 -20.92 11.04
C SER A 119 30.73 -20.14 11.68
N ALA A 120 30.48 -18.96 12.25
CA ALA A 120 31.50 -18.11 12.87
C ALA A 120 31.82 -18.62 14.28
N GLY A 121 32.70 -19.62 14.37
CA GLY A 121 33.49 -19.88 15.61
C GLY A 121 34.37 -18.66 15.91
N ASN A 122 34.66 -18.46 17.21
CA ASN A 122 35.45 -17.36 17.77
C ASN A 122 36.68 -17.00 16.90
N GLY A 123 36.64 -15.90 16.16
CA GLY A 123 37.82 -15.40 15.46
C GLY A 123 37.59 -14.74 14.08
N ARG A 124 36.36 -14.54 13.62
CA ARG A 124 36.14 -13.83 12.35
C ARG A 124 36.35 -12.33 12.46
N HIS A 125 36.93 -11.77 11.40
CA HIS A 125 37.15 -10.34 11.24
C HIS A 125 35.83 -9.57 11.35
N ASP A 126 35.81 -8.49 12.12
CA ASP A 126 34.65 -7.64 12.37
C ASP A 126 33.93 -7.16 11.10
N GLY A 127 34.68 -6.95 9.99
CA GLY A 127 34.14 -6.52 8.70
C GLY A 127 33.19 -7.52 8.03
N GLN A 128 33.39 -8.83 8.19
CA GLN A 128 32.48 -9.84 7.63
C GLN A 128 31.16 -9.89 8.40
N THR A 129 31.18 -9.69 9.72
CA THR A 129 29.94 -9.62 10.52
C THR A 129 29.10 -8.41 10.10
N ALA A 130 29.72 -7.24 9.89
CA ALA A 130 29.04 -6.05 9.39
C ALA A 130 28.37 -6.32 8.02
N LEU A 131 29.11 -6.89 7.07
CA LEU A 131 28.61 -7.22 5.75
C LEU A 131 27.41 -8.16 5.81
N VAL A 132 27.56 -9.30 6.49
CA VAL A 132 26.50 -10.33 6.53
C VAL A 132 25.24 -9.83 7.24
N CYS A 133 25.37 -9.11 8.37
CA CYS A 133 24.23 -8.52 9.06
C CYS A 133 23.53 -7.46 8.18
N GLN A 134 24.31 -6.59 7.51
CA GLN A 134 23.75 -5.56 6.62
C GLN A 134 23.00 -6.20 5.44
N ARG A 135 23.54 -7.24 4.81
CA ARG A 135 22.89 -7.99 3.72
C ARG A 135 21.61 -8.69 4.17
N GLY A 136 21.62 -9.32 5.33
CA GLY A 136 20.43 -9.94 5.90
C GLY A 136 19.33 -8.93 6.21
N LEU A 137 19.68 -7.78 6.82
CA LEU A 137 18.77 -6.69 7.08
C LEU A 137 18.19 -6.13 5.77
N ASP A 138 19.01 -6.02 4.72
CA ASP A 138 18.59 -5.51 3.41
C ASP A 138 17.63 -6.45 2.67
N CYS A 139 17.85 -7.77 2.75
CA CYS A 139 16.90 -8.77 2.24
C CYS A 139 15.52 -8.63 2.91
N LEU A 140 15.49 -8.53 4.25
CA LEU A 140 14.25 -8.35 5.01
C LEU A 140 13.57 -7.02 4.67
N ALA A 141 14.30 -5.91 4.70
CA ALA A 141 13.75 -4.59 4.39
C ALA A 141 13.20 -4.54 2.95
N SER A 142 13.87 -5.18 1.98
CA SER A 142 13.38 -5.28 0.61
C SER A 142 12.10 -6.12 0.52
N SER A 143 12.07 -7.28 1.16
CA SER A 143 10.87 -8.13 1.21
C SER A 143 9.70 -7.44 1.89
N MET A 144 9.92 -6.74 3.02
CA MET A 144 8.88 -5.96 3.71
C MET A 144 8.33 -4.85 2.80
N PHE A 145 9.22 -4.12 2.10
CA PHE A 145 8.81 -3.11 1.14
C PHE A 145 7.94 -3.70 0.02
N ASP A 146 8.33 -4.84 -0.53
CA ASP A 146 7.62 -5.50 -1.63
C ASP A 146 6.23 -5.98 -1.22
N HIS A 147 6.06 -6.51 0.01
CA HIS A 147 4.75 -6.83 0.59
C HIS A 147 3.89 -5.56 0.74
N CYS A 148 4.44 -4.50 1.35
CA CYS A 148 3.70 -3.25 1.52
C CYS A 148 3.31 -2.61 0.18
N ARG A 149 4.17 -2.70 -0.84
CA ARG A 149 3.92 -2.16 -2.19
C ARG A 149 2.70 -2.80 -2.86
N VAL A 150 2.38 -4.03 -2.50
CA VAL A 150 1.18 -4.74 -2.96
C VAL A 150 0.12 -4.87 -1.86
N TYR A 151 0.20 -4.03 -0.83
CA TYR A 151 -0.75 -4.00 0.28
C TYR A 151 -1.01 -5.39 0.89
N HIS A 152 0.04 -6.17 1.04
CA HIS A 152 0.00 -7.47 1.68
C HIS A 152 0.75 -7.41 3.01
N VAL A 153 0.25 -8.08 4.04
CA VAL A 153 0.98 -8.23 5.29
C VAL A 153 2.24 -9.07 5.07
N PHE A 154 3.26 -8.82 5.85
CA PHE A 154 4.46 -9.64 5.87
C PHE A 154 4.54 -10.42 7.19
N PRO A 155 5.21 -11.60 7.19
CA PRO A 155 5.21 -12.49 8.35
C PRO A 155 5.83 -11.88 9.60
N ASP A 156 5.29 -12.17 10.77
CA ASP A 156 5.82 -11.75 12.08
C ASP A 156 7.29 -12.17 12.31
N ALA A 157 7.69 -13.32 11.75
CA ALA A 157 9.06 -13.81 11.79
C ALA A 157 10.08 -12.83 11.19
N TYR A 158 9.65 -11.99 10.22
CA TYR A 158 10.52 -10.97 9.62
C TYR A 158 10.91 -9.89 10.64
N TRP A 159 9.97 -9.46 11.49
CA TRP A 159 10.28 -8.50 12.54
C TRP A 159 11.28 -9.06 13.53
N ARG A 160 11.03 -10.27 14.04
CA ARG A 160 11.93 -10.91 15.01
C ARG A 160 13.33 -11.13 14.44
N THR A 161 13.43 -11.60 13.19
CA THR A 161 14.73 -11.78 12.52
C THR A 161 15.43 -10.44 12.25
N LEU A 162 14.68 -9.38 11.89
CA LEU A 162 15.22 -8.03 11.70
C LEU A 162 15.85 -7.50 13.00
N HIS A 163 15.16 -7.64 14.13
CA HIS A 163 15.67 -7.26 15.44
C HIS A 163 16.88 -8.10 15.85
N GLN A 164 16.87 -9.39 15.59
CA GLN A 164 17.96 -10.31 15.91
C GLN A 164 19.24 -9.98 15.12
N LEU A 165 19.12 -9.69 13.82
CA LEU A 165 20.25 -9.27 12.99
C LEU A 165 20.83 -7.92 13.44
N TYR A 166 19.95 -6.94 13.74
CA TYR A 166 20.40 -5.66 14.28
C TYR A 166 21.14 -5.84 15.61
N ARG A 167 20.58 -6.62 16.53
CA ARG A 167 21.25 -6.94 17.82
C ARG A 167 22.59 -7.62 17.61
N ARG A 168 22.71 -8.55 16.66
CA ARG A 168 23.97 -9.22 16.35
C ARG A 168 25.04 -8.23 15.87
N ALA A 169 24.67 -7.28 15.02
CA ALA A 169 25.55 -6.20 14.60
C ALA A 169 25.94 -5.27 15.78
N ASP A 170 25.02 -5.01 16.69
CA ASP A 170 25.22 -4.17 17.86
C ASP A 170 26.15 -4.84 18.89
N GLU A 171 25.96 -6.12 19.17
CA GLU A 171 26.82 -6.94 20.06
C GLU A 171 28.26 -7.04 19.56
N SER A 172 28.46 -6.98 18.23
CA SER A 172 29.81 -6.96 17.60
C SER A 172 30.38 -5.56 17.41
N GLY A 173 29.68 -4.49 17.81
CA GLY A 173 30.12 -3.11 17.62
C GLY A 173 30.04 -2.59 16.17
N ASN A 174 29.35 -3.30 15.27
CA ASN A 174 29.38 -3.08 13.82
C ASN A 174 28.15 -2.38 13.25
N THR A 175 27.25 -1.84 14.07
CA THR A 175 26.00 -1.23 13.60
C THR A 175 26.21 -0.05 12.65
N ALA A 176 27.25 0.76 12.90
CA ALA A 176 27.57 1.96 12.13
C ALA A 176 28.65 1.73 11.06
N THR A 177 29.18 0.51 10.94
CA THR A 177 30.20 0.19 9.91
C THR A 177 29.57 0.29 8.53
N ALA A 178 30.10 1.19 7.69
CA ALA A 178 29.64 1.37 6.32
C ALA A 178 30.03 0.16 5.46
N VAL A 179 29.06 -0.43 4.80
CA VAL A 179 29.22 -1.57 3.89
C VAL A 179 28.95 -1.11 2.48
N ALA A 180 29.93 -1.26 1.60
CA ALA A 180 29.76 -0.96 0.17
C ALA A 180 28.72 -1.88 -0.47
N ASP A 181 27.82 -1.31 -1.25
CA ASP A 181 26.78 -2.02 -1.98
C ASP A 181 26.84 -1.66 -3.47
N PRO A 182 27.57 -2.46 -4.28
CA PRO A 182 27.69 -2.21 -5.71
C PRO A 182 26.35 -2.24 -6.47
N VAL A 183 25.38 -3.05 -5.97
CA VAL A 183 24.05 -3.16 -6.60
C VAL A 183 23.23 -1.87 -6.45
N LYS A 184 23.46 -1.13 -5.37
CA LYS A 184 22.75 0.13 -5.07
C LYS A 184 23.61 1.38 -5.34
N ASP A 185 24.84 1.19 -5.76
CA ASP A 185 25.84 2.26 -5.91
C ASP A 185 25.91 3.16 -4.65
N ALA A 186 25.97 2.53 -3.48
CA ALA A 186 25.90 3.20 -2.19
C ALA A 186 26.77 2.49 -1.15
N SER A 187 27.03 3.18 -0.04
CA SER A 187 27.63 2.58 1.16
C SER A 187 26.65 2.79 2.31
N VAL A 188 26.16 1.70 2.90
CA VAL A 188 25.06 1.73 3.87
C VAL A 188 25.39 0.84 5.06
N SER A 189 25.16 1.33 6.28
CA SER A 189 25.39 0.60 7.52
C SER A 189 24.17 -0.24 7.96
N CYS A 190 24.37 -1.16 8.91
CA CYS A 190 23.28 -1.95 9.51
C CYS A 190 22.21 -1.05 10.14
N VAL A 191 22.61 -0.01 10.87
CA VAL A 191 21.66 0.89 11.54
C VAL A 191 20.81 1.66 10.55
N GLU A 192 21.37 2.11 9.42
CA GLU A 192 20.62 2.83 8.40
C GLU A 192 19.56 1.94 7.74
N VAL A 193 19.88 0.69 7.38
CA VAL A 193 18.90 -0.26 6.83
C VAL A 193 17.80 -0.57 7.83
N TYR A 194 18.18 -0.82 9.08
CA TYR A 194 17.24 -1.14 10.17
C TYR A 194 16.28 0.03 10.41
N VAL A 195 16.79 1.24 10.57
CA VAL A 195 15.99 2.46 10.81
C VAL A 195 15.09 2.77 9.60
N ALA A 196 15.60 2.59 8.38
CA ALA A 196 14.78 2.77 7.18
C ALA A 196 13.57 1.83 7.16
N ALA A 197 13.74 0.55 7.54
CA ALA A 197 12.63 -0.41 7.65
C ALA A 197 11.61 0.02 8.72
N LEU A 198 12.06 0.46 9.90
CA LEU A 198 11.19 0.94 10.98
C LEU A 198 10.36 2.16 10.55
N LEU A 199 11.00 3.19 9.99
CA LEU A 199 10.34 4.42 9.55
C LEU A 199 9.42 4.17 8.35
N PHE A 200 9.78 3.23 7.46
CA PHE A 200 8.93 2.85 6.34
C PHE A 200 7.58 2.32 6.82
N VAL A 201 7.57 1.41 7.78
CA VAL A 201 6.31 0.85 8.32
C VAL A 201 5.54 1.90 9.13
N LEU A 202 6.22 2.78 9.86
CA LEU A 202 5.60 3.92 10.55
C LEU A 202 4.97 4.96 9.59
N SER A 203 5.29 4.92 8.29
CA SER A 203 4.64 5.76 7.29
C SER A 203 3.21 5.33 6.93
N ASN A 204 2.67 4.29 7.58
CA ASN A 204 1.37 3.69 7.28
C ASN A 204 1.25 3.28 5.79
N PRO A 205 2.07 2.37 5.29
CA PRO A 205 2.17 2.07 3.86
C PRO A 205 0.85 1.65 3.24
N ASN A 206 -0.07 1.03 4.00
CA ASN A 206 -1.40 0.64 3.53
C ASN A 206 -2.31 1.84 3.20
N GLU A 207 -1.97 3.04 3.71
CA GLU A 207 -2.68 4.30 3.45
C GLU A 207 -2.05 5.12 2.31
N GLN A 208 -0.88 4.72 1.80
CA GLN A 208 -0.16 5.47 0.79
C GLN A 208 -0.34 4.87 -0.60
N PRO A 209 -0.52 5.68 -1.65
CA PRO A 209 -0.45 5.19 -3.02
C PRO A 209 0.92 4.58 -3.33
N GLN A 210 0.97 3.57 -4.20
CA GLN A 210 2.22 2.86 -4.56
C GLN A 210 3.35 3.81 -5.01
N LYS A 211 3.02 4.88 -5.73
CA LYS A 211 3.99 5.91 -6.13
C LYS A 211 4.67 6.55 -4.92
N GLN A 212 3.88 6.92 -3.89
CA GLN A 212 4.41 7.54 -2.67
C GLN A 212 5.27 6.56 -1.86
N LEU A 213 4.93 5.27 -1.85
CA LEU A 213 5.78 4.25 -1.21
C LEU A 213 7.18 4.21 -1.81
N GLY A 214 7.29 4.29 -3.15
CA GLY A 214 8.57 4.36 -3.84
C GLY A 214 9.36 5.64 -3.50
N GLN A 215 8.68 6.79 -3.38
CA GLN A 215 9.29 8.04 -2.95
C GLN A 215 9.80 7.95 -1.51
N ILE A 216 8.98 7.45 -0.57
CA ILE A 216 9.36 7.26 0.84
C ILE A 216 10.58 6.35 0.95
N ARG A 217 10.62 5.21 0.23
CA ARG A 217 11.77 4.31 0.24
C ARG A 217 13.07 5.01 -0.19
N ARG A 218 13.02 5.79 -1.29
CA ARG A 218 14.19 6.56 -1.75
C ARG A 218 14.66 7.59 -0.72
N TRP A 219 13.72 8.31 -0.12
CA TRP A 219 14.05 9.34 0.88
C TRP A 219 14.64 8.75 2.15
N LEU A 220 14.17 7.58 2.57
CA LEU A 220 14.70 6.89 3.75
C LEU A 220 16.15 6.46 3.59
N ALA A 221 16.65 6.22 2.36
CA ALA A 221 18.06 5.98 2.10
C ALA A 221 18.96 7.16 2.56
N HIS A 222 18.41 8.38 2.59
CA HIS A 222 19.14 9.56 3.05
C HIS A 222 18.77 9.98 4.48
N TRP A 223 17.55 9.68 4.95
CA TRP A 223 17.05 10.20 6.22
C TRP A 223 17.24 9.23 7.39
N ALA A 224 17.44 7.95 7.15
CA ALA A 224 17.63 6.97 8.22
C ALA A 224 18.82 7.31 9.14
N GLN A 225 19.89 7.88 8.60
CA GLN A 225 21.05 8.36 9.36
C GLN A 225 20.72 9.45 10.39
N HIS A 226 19.61 10.18 10.22
CA HIS A 226 19.16 11.25 11.12
C HIS A 226 18.29 10.75 12.28
N ALA A 227 18.12 9.45 12.43
CA ALA A 227 17.34 8.84 13.50
C ALA A 227 18.11 7.70 14.17
N PRO A 228 19.19 8.00 14.93
CA PRO A 228 20.02 6.97 15.56
C PRO A 228 19.25 6.20 16.63
N VAL A 229 19.59 4.91 16.77
CA VAL A 229 19.10 4.06 17.86
C VAL A 229 19.93 4.35 19.12
N ARG A 230 19.25 4.59 20.25
CA ARG A 230 19.84 4.92 21.56
C ARG A 230 19.46 3.87 22.61
N ARG A 231 20.38 3.57 23.51
CA ARG A 231 20.12 2.67 24.66
C ARG A 231 19.45 3.38 25.85
N ALA A 232 19.47 4.71 25.86
CA ALA A 232 18.79 5.55 26.85
C ALA A 232 17.73 6.41 26.18
N ALA A 233 16.68 6.74 26.92
CA ALA A 233 15.63 7.62 26.42
C ALA A 233 16.22 9.00 26.01
N PRO A 234 15.75 9.60 24.90
CA PRO A 234 16.16 10.94 24.50
C PRO A 234 15.90 11.95 25.61
N GLN A 235 16.83 12.88 25.84
CA GLN A 235 16.67 13.92 26.86
C GLN A 235 15.68 15.00 26.43
N ASP A 236 15.62 15.29 25.13
CA ASP A 236 14.66 16.22 24.55
C ASP A 236 13.27 15.57 24.50
N LYS A 237 12.35 16.10 25.31
CA LYS A 237 10.95 15.67 25.37
C LYS A 237 10.02 16.48 24.49
N SER A 238 10.54 17.36 23.63
CA SER A 238 9.73 18.17 22.71
C SER A 238 8.99 17.32 21.67
N LEU A 239 9.52 16.13 21.39
CA LEU A 239 8.90 15.13 20.53
C LEU A 239 8.66 13.84 21.32
N PRO A 240 7.49 13.18 21.15
CA PRO A 240 7.23 11.91 21.80
C PRO A 240 8.22 10.84 21.25
N PRO A 241 8.95 10.13 22.13
CA PRO A 241 9.96 9.17 21.70
C PRO A 241 9.35 7.99 20.97
N LEU A 242 10.10 7.39 20.06
CA LEU A 242 9.82 6.09 19.46
C LEU A 242 10.58 5.02 20.23
N LEU A 243 9.85 3.99 20.65
CA LEU A 243 10.37 2.89 21.46
C LEU A 243 10.55 1.66 20.57
N LEU A 244 11.56 0.85 20.92
CA LEU A 244 11.86 -0.42 20.25
C LEU A 244 11.82 -1.53 21.28
N ASP A 245 11.11 -2.61 20.99
CA ASP A 245 11.16 -3.87 21.74
C ASP A 245 11.75 -4.95 20.82
N PHE A 246 12.99 -5.35 21.08
CA PHE A 246 13.69 -6.33 20.26
C PHE A 246 13.15 -7.76 20.39
N SER A 247 12.22 -8.01 21.31
CA SER A 247 11.54 -9.29 21.47
C SER A 247 10.20 -9.37 20.74
N ALA A 248 9.64 -8.20 20.35
CA ALA A 248 8.35 -8.12 19.72
C ALA A 248 8.40 -8.47 18.22
N ALA A 249 7.30 -8.99 17.69
CA ALA A 249 7.07 -9.14 16.27
C ALA A 249 6.45 -7.83 15.69
N ALA A 250 7.07 -6.68 15.99
CA ALA A 250 6.55 -5.37 15.60
C ALA A 250 7.67 -4.35 15.46
N GLY A 251 7.42 -3.31 14.64
CA GLY A 251 8.34 -2.18 14.49
C GLY A 251 8.36 -1.23 15.69
N ALA A 252 8.88 -0.02 15.48
CA ALA A 252 8.88 1.02 16.49
C ALA A 252 7.44 1.44 16.87
N TYR A 253 7.25 1.81 18.13
CA TYR A 253 5.95 2.17 18.69
C TYR A 253 6.04 3.39 19.61
N ARG A 254 4.90 3.99 19.95
CA ARG A 254 4.79 5.06 20.95
C ARG A 254 4.42 4.47 22.32
N GLU A 255 4.75 5.21 23.38
CA GLU A 255 4.39 4.80 24.75
C GLU A 255 2.87 4.57 24.91
N ALA A 256 2.06 5.39 24.25
CA ALA A 256 0.60 5.24 24.25
C ALA A 256 0.11 3.93 23.57
N ASP A 257 0.93 3.32 22.71
CA ASP A 257 0.63 2.09 21.97
C ASP A 257 1.45 0.90 22.50
N ALA A 258 1.95 0.97 23.73
CA ALA A 258 2.89 -0.02 24.26
C ALA A 258 2.28 -1.42 24.43
N ASP A 259 0.99 -1.54 24.76
CA ASP A 259 0.27 -2.81 24.93
C ASP A 259 1.06 -3.89 25.72
N GLY A 260 1.73 -3.47 26.80
CA GLY A 260 2.57 -4.33 27.64
C GLY A 260 3.98 -4.61 27.11
N ARG A 261 4.40 -4.02 25.99
CA ARG A 261 5.79 -4.12 25.48
C ARG A 261 6.75 -3.29 26.33
N SER A 262 7.98 -3.77 26.45
CA SER A 262 9.05 -3.10 27.19
C SER A 262 10.09 -2.51 26.24
N ALA A 263 10.46 -1.25 26.45
CA ALA A 263 11.47 -0.60 25.64
C ALA A 263 12.86 -1.23 25.85
N SER A 264 13.43 -1.79 24.80
CA SER A 264 14.81 -2.26 24.73
C SER A 264 15.78 -1.15 24.28
N ALA A 265 15.27 -0.21 23.46
CA ALA A 265 16.00 0.92 22.91
C ALA A 265 15.01 2.01 22.46
N TRP A 266 15.56 3.16 22.06
CA TRP A 266 14.81 4.31 21.55
C TRP A 266 15.34 4.75 20.20
N LEU A 267 14.47 5.20 19.32
CA LEU A 267 14.82 5.88 18.08
C LEU A 267 14.79 7.39 18.35
N ASP A 268 15.95 8.04 18.25
CA ASP A 268 16.08 9.48 18.41
C ASP A 268 15.75 10.18 17.07
N ILE A 269 14.58 10.82 17.02
CA ILE A 269 14.05 11.45 15.80
C ILE A 269 14.29 12.96 15.76
N THR A 270 15.10 13.53 16.65
CA THR A 270 15.29 14.97 16.79
C THR A 270 15.87 15.59 15.52
N ASP A 271 16.93 15.01 14.98
CA ASP A 271 17.58 15.51 13.76
C ASP A 271 16.75 15.24 12.51
N LEU A 272 16.04 14.11 12.46
CA LEU A 272 15.08 13.80 11.41
C LEU A 272 13.97 14.86 11.35
N ALA A 273 13.39 15.20 12.49
CA ALA A 273 12.34 16.22 12.57
C ALA A 273 12.83 17.60 12.10
N ARG A 274 14.07 17.97 12.44
CA ARG A 274 14.70 19.22 11.99
C ARG A 274 14.90 19.22 10.48
N SER A 275 15.39 18.10 9.91
CA SER A 275 15.60 17.95 8.49
C SER A 275 14.27 18.05 7.70
N LEU A 276 13.23 17.35 8.14
CA LEU A 276 11.90 17.40 7.50
C LEU A 276 11.30 18.81 7.53
N LYS A 277 11.34 19.49 8.69
CA LYS A 277 10.87 20.89 8.81
C LYS A 277 11.63 21.83 7.87
N LYS A 278 12.96 21.70 7.80
CA LYS A 278 13.79 22.49 6.90
C LYS A 278 13.37 22.31 5.44
N ASN A 279 13.17 21.06 5.00
CA ASN A 279 12.76 20.77 3.61
C ASN A 279 11.38 21.36 3.29
N VAL A 280 10.39 21.24 4.19
CA VAL A 280 9.07 21.85 4.01
C VAL A 280 9.16 23.38 3.87
N VAL A 281 9.99 24.04 4.70
CA VAL A 281 10.19 25.51 4.61
C VAL A 281 10.84 25.91 3.30
N LEU A 282 11.83 25.15 2.80
CA LEU A 282 12.50 25.42 1.53
C LEU A 282 11.55 25.24 0.34
N LEU A 283 10.75 24.17 0.31
CA LEU A 283 9.71 23.96 -0.70
C LEU A 283 8.71 25.11 -0.76
N ARG A 284 8.26 25.60 0.40
CA ARG A 284 7.36 26.77 0.49
C ARG A 284 7.99 28.07 0.00
N LYS A 285 9.30 28.17 0.02
CA LYS A 285 10.07 29.31 -0.54
C LYS A 285 10.30 29.17 -2.05
N GLY A 286 9.84 28.07 -2.67
CA GLY A 286 9.98 27.83 -4.10
C GLY A 286 11.21 27.04 -4.52
N GLU A 287 11.95 26.45 -3.56
CA GLU A 287 13.05 25.52 -3.92
C GLU A 287 12.47 24.27 -4.61
N PRO A 288 13.04 23.86 -5.74
CA PRO A 288 12.56 22.68 -6.45
C PRO A 288 12.85 21.41 -5.65
N PRO A 289 11.95 20.39 -5.67
CA PRO A 289 12.16 19.12 -4.95
C PRO A 289 13.49 18.43 -5.27
N ALA A 290 13.93 18.47 -6.52
CA ALA A 290 15.18 17.87 -6.96
C ALA A 290 16.42 18.43 -6.25
N SER A 291 16.48 19.75 -6.02
CA SER A 291 17.60 20.40 -5.30
C SER A 291 17.68 20.01 -3.82
N LEU A 292 16.59 19.47 -3.27
CA LEU A 292 16.50 18.97 -1.90
C LEU A 292 16.71 17.45 -1.80
N GLY A 293 17.12 16.80 -2.89
CA GLY A 293 17.31 15.35 -2.95
C GLY A 293 16.02 14.53 -2.91
N LEU A 294 14.87 15.15 -3.21
CA LEU A 294 13.57 14.48 -3.18
C LEU A 294 13.21 13.75 -4.49
N GLY A 295 13.96 14.02 -5.56
CA GLY A 295 13.78 13.41 -6.88
C GLY A 295 13.08 14.30 -7.90
N ASP A 296 13.38 14.07 -9.18
CA ASP A 296 12.84 14.84 -10.32
C ASP A 296 11.37 14.49 -10.61
N ASP A 297 10.91 13.33 -10.16
CA ASP A 297 9.54 12.84 -10.31
C ASP A 297 8.55 13.39 -9.26
N CYS A 298 9.04 14.25 -8.37
CA CYS A 298 8.27 14.89 -7.30
C CYS A 298 7.75 16.26 -7.74
N ALA A 299 6.44 16.47 -7.62
CA ALA A 299 5.79 17.74 -7.97
C ALA A 299 5.15 18.41 -6.75
N MET A 300 5.03 19.73 -6.80
CA MET A 300 4.24 20.51 -5.84
C MET A 300 2.75 20.48 -6.24
N PRO A 301 1.80 20.47 -5.29
CA PRO A 301 1.98 20.49 -3.82
C PRO A 301 2.14 19.10 -3.17
N GLU A 302 2.08 18.00 -3.93
CA GLU A 302 1.99 16.64 -3.43
C GLU A 302 3.21 16.25 -2.57
N VAL A 303 4.41 16.67 -2.97
CA VAL A 303 5.63 16.39 -2.22
C VAL A 303 5.63 17.07 -0.84
N GLU A 304 5.17 18.33 -0.76
CA GLU A 304 5.06 19.03 0.50
C GLU A 304 4.05 18.36 1.43
N GLN A 305 2.88 17.98 0.89
CA GLN A 305 1.84 17.29 1.65
C GLN A 305 2.34 15.96 2.21
N LEU A 306 3.11 15.20 1.41
CA LEU A 306 3.71 13.94 1.85
C LEU A 306 4.74 14.18 2.96
N LEU A 307 5.63 15.18 2.84
CA LEU A 307 6.59 15.52 3.90
C LEU A 307 5.91 15.92 5.20
N VAL A 308 4.85 16.74 5.13
CA VAL A 308 4.05 17.12 6.30
C VAL A 308 3.38 15.90 6.93
N LEU A 309 2.87 14.98 6.12
CA LEU A 309 2.28 13.73 6.60
C LEU A 309 3.33 12.87 7.32
N LEU A 310 4.49 12.65 6.69
CA LEU A 310 5.58 11.88 7.30
C LEU A 310 6.08 12.51 8.60
N PHE A 311 6.19 13.84 8.66
CA PHE A 311 6.51 14.53 9.91
C PHE A 311 5.50 14.24 11.02
N ARG A 312 4.20 14.26 10.71
CA ARG A 312 3.15 13.93 11.69
C ARG A 312 3.23 12.48 12.16
N LEU A 313 3.45 11.54 11.24
CA LEU A 313 3.52 10.12 11.55
C LEU A 313 4.79 9.78 12.34
N TRP A 314 5.95 10.24 11.88
CA TRP A 314 7.24 9.88 12.47
C TRP A 314 7.58 10.71 13.71
N CYS A 315 7.23 12.00 13.73
CA CYS A 315 7.71 12.91 14.77
C CYS A 315 6.64 13.29 15.80
N GLU A 316 5.39 13.51 15.39
CA GLU A 316 4.32 13.93 16.33
C GLU A 316 3.50 12.76 16.88
N GLY A 317 3.53 11.58 16.24
CA GLY A 317 2.71 10.43 16.64
C GLY A 317 1.21 10.65 16.41
N LYS A 318 0.87 11.63 15.61
CA LYS A 318 -0.52 11.94 15.26
C LYS A 318 -0.94 11.06 14.08
N ASN A 319 -1.28 9.82 14.35
CA ASN A 319 -2.08 9.03 13.44
C ASN A 319 -3.40 9.77 13.29
N GLY A 320 -3.75 10.30 12.13
CA GLY A 320 -4.94 11.13 11.90
C GLY A 320 -6.30 10.58 12.39
N ARG A 321 -6.27 9.77 13.43
CA ARG A 321 -7.43 9.21 14.13
C ARG A 321 -8.08 10.28 14.99
N VAL A 322 -9.08 10.95 14.42
CA VAL A 322 -9.82 12.00 15.13
C VAL A 322 -10.90 11.42 16.03
N GLN A 323 -11.30 10.15 15.85
CA GLN A 323 -12.46 9.56 16.52
C GLN A 323 -12.21 8.11 16.96
N ALA A 324 -12.78 7.77 18.13
CA ALA A 324 -12.83 6.39 18.60
C ALA A 324 -13.65 5.52 17.63
N ARG A 325 -13.18 4.33 17.34
CA ARG A 325 -13.88 3.31 16.59
C ARG A 325 -14.61 2.39 17.55
N ARG A 326 -15.80 1.96 17.14
CA ARG A 326 -16.52 0.88 17.82
C ARG A 326 -16.32 -0.40 17.04
N GLY A 327 -15.99 -1.48 17.72
CA GLY A 327 -16.03 -2.81 17.14
C GLY A 327 -17.45 -3.11 16.67
N ALA A 328 -17.60 -3.62 15.46
CA ALA A 328 -18.88 -4.05 14.90
C ALA A 328 -18.75 -5.51 14.47
N SER A 329 -19.83 -6.26 14.61
CA SER A 329 -19.95 -7.63 14.09
C SER A 329 -21.25 -7.74 13.33
N ALA A 330 -21.28 -7.13 12.15
CA ALA A 330 -22.44 -7.06 11.29
C ALA A 330 -22.03 -7.33 9.83
N THR A 331 -23.01 -7.63 8.99
CA THR A 331 -22.82 -7.67 7.54
C THR A 331 -23.01 -6.29 6.94
N ALA A 332 -22.39 -6.05 5.81
CA ALA A 332 -22.57 -4.85 5.02
C ALA A 332 -22.64 -5.24 3.54
N GLN A 333 -23.39 -4.49 2.79
CA GLN A 333 -23.42 -4.58 1.33
C GLN A 333 -22.54 -3.50 0.75
N ALA A 334 -21.76 -3.83 -0.27
CA ALA A 334 -20.94 -2.85 -0.96
C ALA A 334 -21.08 -2.97 -2.48
N CYS A 335 -20.90 -1.86 -3.17
CA CYS A 335 -20.75 -1.84 -4.62
C CYS A 335 -19.70 -0.80 -5.01
N SER A 336 -19.04 -1.05 -6.13
CA SER A 336 -18.07 -0.15 -6.77
C SER A 336 -18.67 0.38 -8.08
N THR A 337 -18.08 1.41 -8.66
CA THR A 337 -18.48 2.15 -9.85
C THR A 337 -19.69 3.10 -9.66
N ILE A 338 -19.56 4.30 -10.22
CA ILE A 338 -20.62 5.31 -10.14
C ILE A 338 -21.93 4.80 -10.76
N VAL A 339 -21.87 3.96 -11.78
CA VAL A 339 -23.04 3.40 -12.46
C VAL A 339 -23.82 2.46 -11.52
N SER A 340 -23.11 1.57 -10.83
CA SER A 340 -23.73 0.66 -9.83
C SER A 340 -24.33 1.44 -8.65
N MET A 341 -23.57 2.42 -8.13
CA MET A 341 -24.04 3.28 -7.04
C MET A 341 -25.29 4.07 -7.44
N HIS A 342 -25.30 4.64 -8.64
CA HIS A 342 -26.46 5.34 -9.18
C HIS A 342 -27.71 4.45 -9.19
N PHE A 343 -27.55 3.19 -9.66
CA PHE A 343 -28.64 2.23 -9.68
C PHE A 343 -29.15 1.93 -8.25
N HIS A 344 -28.30 1.58 -7.31
CA HIS A 344 -28.71 1.20 -5.96
C HIS A 344 -29.22 2.38 -5.11
N ILE A 345 -28.84 3.61 -5.43
CA ILE A 345 -29.35 4.82 -4.77
C ILE A 345 -30.70 5.23 -5.38
N SER A 346 -30.85 5.20 -6.71
CA SER A 346 -32.09 5.61 -7.38
C SER A 346 -33.16 4.52 -7.43
N GLY A 347 -32.77 3.25 -7.30
CA GLY A 347 -33.65 2.10 -7.58
C GLY A 347 -33.99 1.90 -9.06
N LYS A 348 -33.31 2.62 -9.97
CA LYS A 348 -33.63 2.63 -11.41
C LYS A 348 -32.36 2.52 -12.26
N THR A 349 -32.45 1.77 -13.36
CA THR A 349 -31.38 1.79 -14.37
C THR A 349 -31.24 3.18 -14.98
N PHE A 350 -29.98 3.60 -15.18
CA PHE A 350 -29.69 4.92 -15.76
C PHE A 350 -30.28 5.03 -17.17
N ARG A 351 -31.05 6.07 -17.42
CA ARG A 351 -31.62 6.41 -18.73
C ARG A 351 -31.33 7.88 -19.05
N GLN A 352 -31.24 8.18 -20.35
CA GLN A 352 -31.05 9.55 -20.80
C GLN A 352 -32.26 10.41 -20.44
N PRO A 353 -32.12 11.52 -19.72
CA PRO A 353 -33.21 12.47 -19.50
C PRO A 353 -33.83 12.98 -20.80
N GLY A 354 -35.13 13.19 -20.80
CA GLY A 354 -35.84 13.72 -21.98
C GLY A 354 -36.17 12.72 -23.08
N LEU A 355 -35.65 11.49 -23.03
CA LEU A 355 -36.10 10.44 -23.94
C LEU A 355 -37.38 9.82 -23.40
N ALA A 356 -38.51 10.06 -24.08
CA ALA A 356 -39.77 9.39 -23.79
C ALA A 356 -39.54 7.86 -23.78
N THR A 357 -39.95 7.23 -22.72
CA THR A 357 -39.82 5.75 -22.53
C THR A 357 -40.73 5.06 -23.55
N LYS A 358 -40.18 4.66 -24.70
CA LYS A 358 -40.85 3.66 -25.52
C LYS A 358 -40.73 2.34 -24.78
N LEU A 359 -41.76 2.00 -23.99
CA LEU A 359 -41.90 0.66 -23.42
C LEU A 359 -41.86 -0.33 -24.58
N SER A 360 -41.09 -1.41 -24.46
CA SER A 360 -41.13 -2.50 -25.44
C SER A 360 -42.58 -3.05 -25.51
N LEU A 361 -42.99 -3.62 -26.62
CA LEU A 361 -44.29 -4.25 -26.76
C LEU A 361 -44.51 -5.25 -25.62
N HIS A 362 -43.53 -6.06 -25.29
CA HIS A 362 -43.57 -7.04 -24.19
C HIS A 362 -43.80 -6.39 -22.80
N GLN A 363 -43.10 -5.27 -22.50
CA GLN A 363 -43.35 -4.53 -21.25
C GLN A 363 -44.70 -3.86 -21.16
N ARG A 364 -45.30 -3.45 -22.31
CA ARG A 364 -46.67 -2.96 -22.37
C ARG A 364 -47.68 -4.07 -22.11
N ASP A 365 -47.42 -5.26 -22.67
CA ASP A 365 -48.25 -6.43 -22.48
C ASP A 365 -48.20 -6.96 -21.02
N GLU A 366 -47.02 -6.94 -20.40
CA GLU A 366 -46.84 -7.27 -18.99
C GLU A 366 -47.58 -6.29 -18.05
N ILE A 367 -47.43 -4.97 -18.30
CA ILE A 367 -48.15 -3.96 -17.52
C ILE A 367 -49.67 -4.07 -17.74
N ALA A 368 -50.11 -4.35 -18.96
CA ALA A 368 -51.51 -4.54 -19.26
C ALA A 368 -52.10 -5.82 -18.62
N ALA A 369 -51.30 -6.89 -18.51
CA ALA A 369 -51.70 -8.17 -17.97
C ALA A 369 -51.59 -8.28 -16.43
N PHE A 370 -50.55 -7.69 -15.84
CA PHE A 370 -50.14 -7.91 -14.45
C PHE A 370 -49.98 -6.62 -13.62
N GLY A 371 -50.17 -5.45 -14.22
CA GLY A 371 -50.03 -4.16 -13.55
C GLY A 371 -48.61 -3.76 -13.18
N HIS A 372 -47.61 -4.61 -13.44
CA HIS A 372 -46.17 -4.38 -13.18
C HIS A 372 -45.32 -5.22 -14.13
N VAL A 373 -44.06 -4.84 -14.32
CA VAL A 373 -43.02 -5.64 -15.02
C VAL A 373 -42.49 -6.68 -14.06
N SER A 374 -42.42 -7.97 -14.46
CA SER A 374 -42.03 -9.05 -13.56
C SER A 374 -40.55 -8.99 -13.16
N SER A 375 -40.27 -9.16 -11.85
CA SER A 375 -38.97 -8.99 -11.23
C SER A 375 -37.91 -10.03 -11.61
N ARG A 376 -38.26 -11.17 -12.21
CA ARG A 376 -37.30 -12.23 -12.60
C ARG A 376 -36.37 -11.86 -13.75
N GLN A 377 -36.76 -10.91 -14.60
CA GLN A 377 -35.89 -10.38 -15.62
C GLN A 377 -34.93 -9.31 -15.07
N ASP A 378 -35.29 -8.65 -13.97
CA ASP A 378 -34.48 -7.63 -13.33
C ASP A 378 -33.21 -8.22 -12.69
N ASP A 379 -33.28 -9.40 -12.06
CA ASP A 379 -32.09 -10.02 -11.42
C ASP A 379 -31.04 -10.46 -12.44
N ALA A 380 -31.44 -11.05 -13.57
CA ALA A 380 -30.52 -11.39 -14.66
C ALA A 380 -29.97 -10.15 -15.37
N TYR A 381 -30.79 -9.10 -15.51
CA TYR A 381 -30.39 -7.83 -16.10
C TYR A 381 -29.47 -7.04 -15.16
N ILE A 382 -29.71 -7.09 -13.84
CA ILE A 382 -28.87 -6.53 -12.78
C ILE A 382 -27.47 -7.17 -12.83
N GLN A 383 -27.40 -8.50 -12.89
CA GLN A 383 -26.12 -9.21 -13.01
C GLN A 383 -25.39 -8.93 -14.33
N ALA A 384 -26.11 -8.93 -15.45
CA ALA A 384 -25.54 -8.64 -16.76
C ALA A 384 -25.12 -7.16 -16.91
N GLY A 385 -25.78 -6.22 -16.19
CA GLY A 385 -25.49 -4.78 -16.22
C GLY A 385 -24.34 -4.35 -15.31
N GLY A 386 -23.74 -5.27 -14.52
CA GLY A 386 -22.64 -4.92 -13.63
C GLY A 386 -23.07 -4.21 -12.34
N TYR A 387 -24.35 -4.33 -11.95
CA TYR A 387 -24.89 -3.76 -10.70
C TYR A 387 -24.76 -4.72 -9.50
N ALA A 388 -23.79 -5.62 -9.53
CA ALA A 388 -23.61 -6.59 -8.46
C ALA A 388 -23.36 -5.91 -7.11
N ILE A 389 -24.03 -6.43 -6.08
CA ILE A 389 -23.77 -6.13 -4.68
C ILE A 389 -22.86 -7.23 -4.13
N GLU A 390 -21.86 -6.82 -3.38
CA GLU A 390 -20.95 -7.70 -2.66
C GLU A 390 -21.30 -7.73 -1.19
N GLU A 391 -21.21 -8.89 -0.56
CA GLU A 391 -21.36 -9.04 0.88
C GLU A 391 -20.00 -8.92 1.58
N TRP A 392 -19.95 -8.09 2.61
CA TRP A 392 -18.79 -7.80 3.42
C TRP A 392 -19.13 -7.94 4.91
N GLN A 393 -18.11 -8.17 5.73
CA GLN A 393 -18.21 -8.12 7.17
C GLN A 393 -17.80 -6.73 7.66
N LEU A 394 -18.67 -6.04 8.39
CA LEU A 394 -18.34 -4.81 9.08
C LEU A 394 -17.60 -5.15 10.38
N ARG A 395 -16.37 -4.69 10.55
CA ARG A 395 -15.52 -4.96 11.71
C ARG A 395 -15.37 -3.77 12.65
N GLU A 396 -15.32 -2.58 12.10
CA GLU A 396 -15.22 -1.34 12.88
C GLU A 396 -16.02 -0.23 12.18
N GLU A 397 -16.59 0.65 12.99
CA GLU A 397 -17.30 1.82 12.52
C GLU A 397 -16.95 3.07 13.33
N SER A 398 -17.04 4.22 12.69
CA SER A 398 -16.98 5.54 13.29
C SER A 398 -17.80 6.52 12.46
N LEU A 399 -18.01 7.75 12.95
CA LEU A 399 -18.73 8.77 12.19
C LEU A 399 -18.09 9.13 10.84
N SER A 400 -16.79 8.88 10.69
CA SER A 400 -16.02 9.25 9.49
C SER A 400 -15.51 8.08 8.67
N GLY A 401 -15.71 6.83 9.12
CA GLY A 401 -15.19 5.70 8.37
C GLY A 401 -15.61 4.34 8.88
N LEU A 402 -15.46 3.35 8.00
CA LEU A 402 -15.78 1.95 8.22
C LEU A 402 -14.56 1.08 7.92
N ARG A 403 -14.41 -0.02 8.66
CA ARG A 403 -13.53 -1.13 8.28
C ARG A 403 -14.40 -2.32 7.90
N ILE A 404 -14.27 -2.72 6.65
CA ILE A 404 -14.98 -3.88 6.10
C ILE A 404 -14.00 -4.94 5.64
N VAL A 405 -14.39 -6.21 5.74
CA VAL A 405 -13.55 -7.37 5.41
C VAL A 405 -14.33 -8.30 4.48
N ARG A 406 -13.69 -8.70 3.40
CA ARG A 406 -14.20 -9.73 2.51
C ARG A 406 -13.32 -10.97 2.63
N PRO A 407 -13.90 -12.12 3.07
CA PRO A 407 -13.16 -13.37 3.19
C PRO A 407 -12.56 -13.84 1.87
N ALA A 408 -11.45 -14.54 1.95
CA ALA A 408 -10.84 -15.19 0.80
C ALA A 408 -11.84 -16.14 0.13
N GLY A 409 -11.88 -16.15 -1.20
CA GLY A 409 -12.80 -16.98 -1.97
C GLY A 409 -14.22 -16.44 -2.12
N ALA A 410 -14.62 -15.40 -1.39
CA ALA A 410 -15.87 -14.71 -1.64
C ALA A 410 -15.83 -13.99 -3.00
N SER A 411 -16.94 -14.10 -3.76
CA SER A 411 -17.08 -13.41 -5.04
C SER A 411 -17.10 -11.90 -4.85
N GLY A 412 -16.49 -11.16 -5.77
CA GLY A 412 -16.50 -9.71 -5.74
C GLY A 412 -15.48 -9.08 -6.67
N GLY A 413 -15.55 -7.77 -6.80
CA GLY A 413 -14.63 -6.95 -7.59
C GLY A 413 -13.24 -6.81 -6.98
N ARG A 414 -12.39 -6.11 -7.70
CA ARG A 414 -11.06 -5.73 -7.25
C ARG A 414 -11.04 -4.23 -6.94
N TYR A 415 -10.36 -3.85 -5.90
CA TYR A 415 -10.34 -2.49 -5.38
C TYR A 415 -8.95 -1.86 -5.48
N ALA A 416 -8.93 -0.55 -5.66
CA ALA A 416 -7.69 0.24 -5.66
C ALA A 416 -7.72 1.27 -4.52
N HIS A 417 -6.54 1.77 -4.15
CA HIS A 417 -6.42 2.89 -3.23
C HIS A 417 -7.13 4.13 -3.82
N SER A 418 -7.83 4.87 -2.98
CA SER A 418 -8.64 6.05 -3.34
C SER A 418 -9.77 5.77 -4.34
N GLN A 419 -10.23 4.52 -4.48
CA GLN A 419 -11.39 4.17 -5.29
C GLN A 419 -12.68 4.52 -4.57
N LEU A 420 -13.71 4.95 -5.32
CA LEU A 420 -15.05 5.18 -4.81
C LEU A 420 -15.72 3.86 -4.44
N VAL A 421 -16.41 3.83 -3.31
CA VAL A 421 -17.19 2.68 -2.85
C VAL A 421 -18.47 3.16 -2.16
N ALA A 422 -19.58 2.47 -2.41
CA ALA A 422 -20.79 2.63 -1.62
C ALA A 422 -20.90 1.45 -0.67
N VAL A 423 -21.22 1.71 0.60
CA VAL A 423 -21.38 0.69 1.65
C VAL A 423 -22.70 0.92 2.36
N ARG A 424 -23.46 -0.15 2.55
CA ARG A 424 -24.69 -0.15 3.34
C ARG A 424 -24.58 -1.19 4.46
N PRO A 425 -24.31 -0.77 5.71
CA PRO A 425 -24.46 -1.63 6.89
C PRO A 425 -25.87 -2.26 6.97
N ALA A 426 -25.99 -3.42 7.59
CA ALA A 426 -27.25 -4.16 7.64
C ALA A 426 -28.40 -3.39 8.33
N ASP A 427 -28.07 -2.51 9.26
CA ASP A 427 -29.01 -1.65 9.99
C ASP A 427 -29.31 -0.32 9.29
N ALA A 428 -28.56 0.02 8.22
CA ALA A 428 -28.74 1.27 7.48
C ALA A 428 -29.77 1.12 6.36
N LYS A 429 -30.59 2.17 6.19
CA LYS A 429 -31.62 2.23 5.14
C LYS A 429 -31.06 2.63 3.77
N SER A 430 -29.93 3.34 3.73
CA SER A 430 -29.35 3.90 2.52
C SER A 430 -27.86 3.59 2.42
N PHE A 431 -27.33 3.63 1.20
CA PHE A 431 -25.90 3.53 0.96
C PHE A 431 -25.18 4.78 1.43
N LEU A 432 -24.07 4.59 2.13
CA LEU A 432 -23.06 5.59 2.42
C LEU A 432 -22.03 5.58 1.30
N ILE A 433 -21.66 6.73 0.77
CA ILE A 433 -20.57 6.84 -0.21
C ILE A 433 -19.28 7.14 0.51
N GLY A 434 -18.19 6.51 0.08
CA GLY A 434 -16.87 6.73 0.62
C GLY A 434 -15.77 6.47 -0.40
N ALA A 435 -14.55 6.74 0.02
CA ALA A 435 -13.34 6.39 -0.71
C ALA A 435 -12.50 5.39 0.08
N VAL A 436 -11.91 4.43 -0.60
CA VAL A 436 -10.95 3.47 -0.02
C VAL A 436 -9.73 4.26 0.46
N ARG A 437 -9.56 4.40 1.77
CA ARG A 437 -8.47 5.13 2.40
C ARG A 437 -7.23 4.27 2.57
N TRP A 438 -7.42 3.00 2.88
CA TRP A 438 -6.39 2.00 2.98
C TRP A 438 -6.96 0.63 2.62
N LEU A 439 -6.09 -0.24 2.19
CA LEU A 439 -6.44 -1.62 1.90
C LEU A 439 -5.25 -2.53 2.28
N VAL A 440 -5.56 -3.76 2.65
CA VAL A 440 -4.55 -4.78 2.93
C VAL A 440 -5.15 -6.16 2.73
N THR A 441 -4.35 -7.07 2.20
CA THR A 441 -4.64 -8.50 2.17
C THR A 441 -3.84 -9.16 3.31
N ASP A 442 -4.54 -9.86 4.19
CA ASP A 442 -3.92 -10.53 5.33
C ASP A 442 -3.34 -11.92 4.96
N GLU A 443 -2.79 -12.63 5.96
CA GLU A 443 -2.20 -13.96 5.79
C GLU A 443 -3.22 -15.02 5.33
N ASN A 444 -4.49 -14.85 5.69
CA ASN A 444 -5.59 -15.72 5.24
C ASN A 444 -6.08 -15.36 3.84
N SER A 445 -5.48 -14.36 3.20
CA SER A 445 -5.91 -13.77 1.93
C SER A 445 -7.26 -13.05 2.02
N ASP A 446 -7.70 -12.66 3.22
CA ASP A 446 -8.88 -11.81 3.42
C ASP A 446 -8.55 -10.38 3.00
N LEU A 447 -9.47 -9.75 2.26
CA LEU A 447 -9.31 -8.36 1.85
C LEU A 447 -9.94 -7.42 2.87
N HIS A 448 -9.13 -6.57 3.48
CA HIS A 448 -9.56 -5.53 4.39
C HIS A 448 -9.57 -4.18 3.69
N LEU A 449 -10.66 -3.43 3.82
CA LEU A 449 -10.77 -2.05 3.35
C LEU A 449 -11.09 -1.11 4.51
N GLY A 450 -10.36 -0.02 4.60
CA GLY A 450 -10.75 1.14 5.38
C GLY A 450 -11.40 2.18 4.48
N VAL A 451 -12.67 2.42 4.69
CA VAL A 451 -13.46 3.35 3.89
C VAL A 451 -13.64 4.65 4.66
N ARG A 452 -13.21 5.77 4.08
CA ARG A 452 -13.50 7.11 4.59
C ARG A 452 -14.83 7.58 3.99
N ILE A 453 -15.81 7.82 4.84
CA ILE A 453 -17.14 8.25 4.42
C ILE A 453 -17.11 9.69 3.90
N ILE A 454 -17.74 9.92 2.77
CA ILE A 454 -18.05 11.25 2.24
C ILE A 454 -19.34 11.71 2.92
N PRO A 455 -19.31 12.84 3.67
CA PRO A 455 -20.48 13.29 4.39
C PRO A 455 -21.66 13.60 3.49
N GLY A 456 -22.87 13.25 3.92
CA GLY A 456 -24.14 13.51 3.24
C GLY A 456 -24.81 12.26 2.69
N VAL A 457 -26.10 12.35 2.49
CA VAL A 457 -26.88 11.31 1.80
C VAL A 457 -26.80 11.60 0.31
N PRO A 458 -26.20 10.73 -0.50
CA PRO A 458 -26.04 10.95 -1.92
C PRO A 458 -27.38 10.87 -2.67
N VAL A 459 -27.54 11.68 -3.69
CA VAL A 459 -28.67 11.65 -4.63
C VAL A 459 -28.14 11.28 -6.01
N ALA A 460 -28.77 10.29 -6.64
CA ALA A 460 -28.42 9.89 -8.00
C ALA A 460 -28.92 10.93 -9.01
N VAL A 461 -28.02 11.44 -9.84
CA VAL A 461 -28.30 12.48 -10.85
C VAL A 461 -27.69 12.14 -12.19
N ALA A 462 -28.19 12.77 -13.26
CA ALA A 462 -27.58 12.71 -14.58
C ALA A 462 -26.87 14.04 -14.86
N VAL A 463 -25.66 14.00 -15.42
CA VAL A 463 -24.87 15.20 -15.68
C VAL A 463 -24.35 15.18 -17.12
N ARG A 464 -24.39 16.33 -17.81
CA ARG A 464 -23.71 16.54 -19.09
C ARG A 464 -23.01 17.90 -19.15
N PRO A 465 -21.94 18.05 -19.93
CA PRO A 465 -21.31 19.35 -20.13
C PRO A 465 -22.25 20.28 -20.94
N THR A 466 -22.13 21.57 -20.68
CA THR A 466 -22.79 22.60 -21.51
C THR A 466 -21.81 23.16 -22.54
N GLY A 467 -22.26 23.50 -23.74
CA GLY A 467 -21.44 24.05 -24.80
C GLY A 467 -22.20 24.12 -26.14
N ILE A 468 -21.54 24.55 -27.19
CA ILE A 468 -22.15 24.74 -28.54
C ILE A 468 -22.77 23.43 -29.07
N ASN A 469 -22.22 22.27 -28.67
CA ASN A 469 -22.70 20.94 -29.03
C ASN A 469 -23.43 20.20 -27.90
N ALA A 470 -23.84 20.90 -26.83
CA ALA A 470 -24.40 20.28 -25.60
C ALA A 470 -25.61 19.38 -25.87
N GLN A 471 -26.42 19.67 -26.92
CA GLN A 471 -27.56 18.82 -27.27
C GLN A 471 -27.16 17.47 -27.89
N ALA A 472 -25.95 17.35 -28.41
CA ALA A 472 -25.38 16.10 -28.93
C ALA A 472 -24.68 15.26 -27.85
N GLU A 473 -24.32 15.85 -26.69
CA GLU A 473 -23.65 15.14 -25.61
C GLU A 473 -24.66 14.40 -24.73
N LYS A 474 -24.34 13.15 -24.46
CA LYS A 474 -25.18 12.29 -23.60
C LYS A 474 -24.94 12.61 -22.13
N PHE A 475 -25.97 12.49 -21.33
CA PHE A 475 -25.84 12.49 -19.89
C PHE A 475 -25.05 11.26 -19.41
N VAL A 476 -24.28 11.43 -18.34
CA VAL A 476 -23.62 10.36 -17.61
C VAL A 476 -24.18 10.26 -16.19
N PRO A 477 -24.18 9.08 -15.57
CA PRO A 477 -24.57 8.94 -14.18
C PRO A 477 -23.55 9.63 -13.27
N ALA A 478 -24.04 10.34 -12.25
CA ALA A 478 -23.27 11.04 -11.24
C ALA A 478 -24.03 11.01 -9.91
N LEU A 479 -23.36 11.43 -8.84
CA LEU A 479 -23.94 11.53 -7.52
C LEU A 479 -23.84 12.97 -7.00
N TYR A 480 -24.94 13.52 -6.55
CA TYR A 480 -25.00 14.80 -5.87
C TYR A 480 -24.91 14.60 -4.37
N CYS A 481 -23.98 15.28 -3.72
CA CYS A 481 -23.86 15.32 -2.26
C CYS A 481 -24.25 16.73 -1.77
N PRO A 482 -25.34 16.85 -0.99
CA PRO A 482 -25.81 18.15 -0.49
C PRO A 482 -24.81 18.79 0.46
N ALA A 483 -24.87 20.10 0.58
CA ALA A 483 -24.05 20.84 1.56
C ALA A 483 -24.45 20.44 3.00
N LEU A 484 -23.44 20.32 3.86
CA LEU A 484 -23.63 20.07 5.29
C LEU A 484 -22.95 21.18 6.10
N ALA A 485 -23.73 22.17 6.53
CA ALA A 485 -23.23 23.32 7.29
C ALA A 485 -22.51 22.91 8.58
N ALA A 486 -23.03 21.89 9.30
CA ALA A 486 -22.42 21.39 10.53
C ALA A 486 -21.00 20.83 10.36
N LEU A 487 -20.63 20.41 9.15
CA LEU A 487 -19.32 19.87 8.82
C LEU A 487 -18.52 20.80 7.87
N SER A 488 -19.01 22.02 7.63
CA SER A 488 -18.41 22.96 6.67
C SER A 488 -18.14 22.32 5.30
N THR A 489 -19.00 21.38 4.90
CA THR A 489 -18.84 20.65 3.63
C THR A 489 -19.73 21.30 2.58
N PRO A 490 -19.18 21.78 1.44
CA PRO A 490 -19.97 22.37 0.36
C PRO A 490 -20.78 21.33 -0.38
N ALA A 491 -21.82 21.78 -1.08
CA ALA A 491 -22.50 20.96 -2.08
C ALA A 491 -21.50 20.51 -3.15
N SER A 492 -21.60 19.27 -3.60
CA SER A 492 -20.63 18.70 -4.53
C SER A 492 -21.22 17.64 -5.43
N LEU A 493 -20.61 17.48 -6.59
CA LEU A 493 -20.86 16.36 -7.49
C LEU A 493 -19.70 15.36 -7.44
N ILE A 494 -20.03 14.07 -7.45
CA ILE A 494 -19.11 12.98 -7.69
C ILE A 494 -19.26 12.59 -9.16
N LEU A 495 -18.20 12.76 -9.92
CA LEU A 495 -18.13 12.66 -11.36
C LEU A 495 -17.04 11.66 -11.78
N PRO A 496 -17.07 11.09 -13.00
CA PRO A 496 -15.95 10.37 -13.55
C PRO A 496 -14.68 11.24 -13.62
N PRO A 497 -13.47 10.66 -13.69
CA PRO A 497 -12.22 11.41 -13.77
C PRO A 497 -12.16 12.33 -15.00
N GLY A 498 -11.50 13.50 -14.87
CA GLY A 498 -11.26 14.44 -15.97
C GLY A 498 -12.45 15.35 -16.30
N TRP A 499 -13.50 15.33 -15.47
CA TRP A 499 -14.66 16.20 -15.69
C TRP A 499 -14.42 17.64 -15.24
N TYR A 500 -13.64 17.84 -14.18
CA TYR A 500 -13.35 19.20 -13.75
C TYR A 500 -12.48 19.96 -14.74
N ARG A 501 -12.97 21.12 -15.15
CA ARG A 501 -12.18 22.18 -15.82
C ARG A 501 -12.57 23.52 -15.20
N PRO A 502 -11.64 24.45 -15.02
CA PRO A 502 -11.95 25.78 -14.50
C PRO A 502 -13.10 26.43 -15.29
N LYS A 503 -14.06 27.00 -14.57
CA LYS A 503 -15.25 27.69 -15.13
C LYS A 503 -16.17 26.80 -15.99
N ARG A 504 -16.08 25.48 -15.88
CA ARG A 504 -17.01 24.59 -16.61
C ARG A 504 -18.39 24.66 -15.96
N ILE A 505 -19.41 24.92 -16.78
CA ILE A 505 -20.81 24.75 -16.42
C ILE A 505 -21.27 23.38 -16.89
N VAL A 506 -22.05 22.71 -16.07
CA VAL A 506 -22.68 21.43 -16.37
C VAL A 506 -24.19 21.53 -16.18
N GLU A 507 -24.94 20.78 -16.98
CA GLU A 507 -26.36 20.58 -16.77
C GLU A 507 -26.54 19.32 -15.90
N VAL A 508 -27.20 19.49 -14.78
CA VAL A 508 -27.53 18.42 -13.82
C VAL A 508 -29.02 18.17 -13.87
N TYR A 509 -29.41 16.93 -14.00
CA TYR A 509 -30.79 16.52 -14.06
C TYR A 509 -31.09 15.51 -12.93
N SER A 510 -32.08 15.85 -12.11
CA SER A 510 -32.72 14.92 -11.17
C SER A 510 -34.20 14.80 -11.53
N ASP A 511 -35.04 15.70 -11.03
CA ASP A 511 -36.45 15.87 -11.43
C ASP A 511 -36.61 17.01 -12.43
N SER A 512 -35.71 17.98 -12.40
CA SER A 512 -35.60 19.12 -13.32
C SER A 512 -34.14 19.34 -13.71
N ALA A 513 -33.95 20.07 -14.79
CA ALA A 513 -32.61 20.44 -15.25
C ALA A 513 -32.14 21.72 -14.55
N GLU A 514 -30.92 21.69 -14.01
CA GLU A 514 -30.26 22.84 -13.39
C GLU A 514 -28.87 23.05 -14.01
N LEU A 515 -28.45 24.32 -14.14
CA LEU A 515 -27.11 24.67 -14.58
C LEU A 515 -26.23 24.99 -13.38
N LEU A 516 -25.14 24.23 -13.21
CA LEU A 516 -24.22 24.38 -12.11
C LEU A 516 -22.80 24.62 -12.60
N LEU A 517 -22.09 25.54 -11.92
CA LEU A 517 -20.68 25.82 -12.14
C LEU A 517 -19.84 24.86 -11.29
N LEU A 518 -18.86 24.21 -11.89
CA LEU A 518 -17.83 23.44 -11.18
C LEU A 518 -16.79 24.40 -10.61
N SER A 519 -16.88 24.71 -9.30
CA SER A 519 -16.08 25.77 -8.68
C SER A 519 -14.70 25.32 -8.23
N GLY A 520 -14.51 24.05 -7.84
CA GLY A 520 -13.21 23.55 -7.43
C GLY A 520 -13.20 22.06 -7.09
N VAL A 521 -12.06 21.42 -7.27
CA VAL A 521 -11.87 20.01 -6.89
C VAL A 521 -11.70 19.93 -5.37
N ILE A 522 -12.56 19.15 -4.73
CA ILE A 522 -12.47 18.83 -3.31
C ILE A 522 -11.56 17.61 -3.11
N GLU A 523 -11.73 16.60 -3.99
CA GLU A 523 -11.03 15.33 -3.90
C GLU A 523 -10.90 14.66 -5.27
N ARG A 524 -9.76 13.99 -5.51
CA ARG A 524 -9.55 13.12 -6.65
C ARG A 524 -9.27 11.70 -6.16
N GLY A 525 -10.06 10.76 -6.63
CA GLY A 525 -9.81 9.34 -6.43
C GLY A 525 -9.19 8.69 -7.67
N SER A 526 -9.08 7.37 -7.64
CA SER A 526 -8.59 6.60 -8.79
C SER A 526 -9.62 6.50 -9.94
N ASP A 527 -10.90 6.59 -9.62
CA ASP A 527 -12.03 6.41 -10.55
C ASP A 527 -13.10 7.51 -10.44
N PHE A 528 -12.85 8.57 -9.66
CA PHE A 528 -13.79 9.68 -9.50
C PHE A 528 -13.10 11.02 -9.25
N GLU A 529 -13.86 12.09 -9.46
CA GLU A 529 -13.56 13.44 -8.97
C GLU A 529 -14.76 13.94 -8.16
N ARG A 530 -14.51 14.44 -6.94
CA ARG A 530 -15.48 15.17 -6.15
C ARG A 530 -15.25 16.67 -6.33
N VAL A 531 -16.24 17.36 -6.85
CA VAL A 531 -16.12 18.76 -7.26
C VAL A 531 -17.16 19.61 -6.54
N ALA A 532 -16.75 20.71 -5.94
CA ALA A 532 -17.66 21.71 -5.38
C ALA A 532 -18.44 22.40 -6.49
N ILE A 533 -19.69 22.73 -6.19
CA ILE A 533 -20.61 23.32 -7.17
C ILE A 533 -21.26 24.60 -6.63
N GLU A 534 -21.58 25.48 -7.56
CA GLU A 534 -22.31 26.73 -7.32
C GLU A 534 -23.37 26.92 -8.41
N PRO A 535 -24.48 27.63 -8.15
CA PRO A 535 -25.42 27.98 -9.22
C PRO A 535 -24.70 28.74 -10.33
N ALA A 536 -24.93 28.34 -11.58
CA ALA A 536 -24.42 29.09 -12.73
C ALA A 536 -25.19 30.41 -12.83
N ARG A 537 -24.49 31.53 -12.74
CA ARG A 537 -25.05 32.89 -12.89
C ARG A 537 -25.19 33.25 -14.34
#